data_8cee3a77331670b26a1a0b8d2772471c
#
_entry.id   8cee3a77331670b26a1a0b8d2772471c
#
_cell.length_a   1.000
_cell.length_b   1.000
_cell.length_c   1.000
_cell.angle_alpha   90.00
_cell.angle_beta   90.00
_cell.angle_gamma   90.00
#
_symmetry.space_group_name_H-M   'P 1'
#
loop_
_entity.id
_entity.type
_entity.pdbx_description
1 polymer ?
#
loop_
_entity_poly.entity_id
_entity_poly.type
_entity_poly.pdbx_seq_one_letter_code
_entity_poly.pdbx_strand_id
1 'polypeptide(L)'
;MTVPEALLSLGDGHAAQGDGEVSGTAVECGMTTTMTLTLLDDAPVAGIHADTPAGRITFGFDADLNAATTTALDRMVDWIAGSYGTTRAEALGMASVAVSMRVTQVANRTWGVHALLPHDAVLTR
;
A
#
# COMPACT_ATOMS: atom_id res chain seq x y z
N MET A 1 4.03 -6.13 12.92
CA MET A 1 3.99 -5.98 14.40
C MET A 1 2.72 -6.65 14.87
N THR A 2 2.83 -7.68 15.69
CA THR A 2 1.68 -8.34 16.34
C THR A 2 1.47 -7.68 17.70
N VAL A 3 0.25 -7.23 17.96
CA VAL A 3 -0.15 -6.69 19.25
C VAL A 3 -1.13 -7.68 19.87
N PRO A 4 -0.82 -8.25 21.05
CA PRO A 4 -1.75 -9.14 21.73
C PRO A 4 -3.09 -8.44 21.99
N GLU A 5 -4.19 -9.19 21.84
CA GLU A 5 -5.55 -8.68 22.09
C GLU A 5 -5.96 -7.46 21.24
N ALA A 6 -5.31 -7.25 20.09
CA ALA A 6 -5.69 -6.19 19.18
C ALA A 6 -7.09 -6.45 18.60
N LEU A 7 -7.89 -5.37 18.50
CA LEU A 7 -9.20 -5.42 17.86
C LEU A 7 -9.10 -5.02 16.40
N LEU A 8 -9.81 -5.74 15.54
CA LEU A 8 -10.04 -5.33 14.16
C LEU A 8 -11.35 -4.56 14.07
N SER A 9 -11.30 -3.35 13.53
CA SER A 9 -12.48 -2.59 13.13
C SER A 9 -12.59 -2.59 11.61
N LEU A 10 -13.79 -2.79 11.09
CA LEU A 10 -14.13 -2.72 9.68
C LEU A 10 -15.36 -1.85 9.51
N GLY A 11 -15.33 -0.93 8.58
CA GLY A 11 -16.44 -0.02 8.30
C GLY A 11 -16.17 0.80 7.07
N ASP A 12 -16.96 1.87 6.89
CA ASP A 12 -16.79 2.87 5.83
C ASP A 12 -16.86 2.25 4.42
N GLY A 13 -17.92 1.50 4.19
CA GLY A 13 -18.12 0.76 2.94
C GLY A 13 -18.64 1.65 1.82
N HIS A 14 -17.94 1.68 0.70
CA HIS A 14 -18.29 2.48 -0.48
C HIS A 14 -18.62 1.59 -1.69
N ALA A 15 -19.71 1.91 -2.40
CA ALA A 15 -20.06 1.25 -3.65
C ALA A 15 -19.14 1.68 -4.79
N ALA A 16 -18.59 2.89 -4.74
CA ALA A 16 -17.60 3.42 -5.67
C ALA A 16 -16.82 4.56 -5.02
N GLN A 17 -15.52 4.61 -5.30
CA GLN A 17 -14.63 5.66 -4.86
C GLN A 17 -13.51 5.85 -5.88
N GLY A 18 -13.17 7.10 -6.19
CA GLY A 18 -11.97 7.44 -6.94
C GLY A 18 -10.75 7.58 -6.04
N ASP A 19 -9.56 7.55 -6.63
CA ASP A 19 -8.32 7.84 -5.91
C ASP A 19 -8.42 9.21 -5.25
N GLY A 20 -8.06 9.25 -3.97
CA GLY A 20 -8.03 10.47 -3.18
C GLY A 20 -9.29 10.77 -2.37
N GLU A 21 -10.45 10.26 -2.75
CA GLU A 21 -11.74 10.61 -2.10
C GLU A 21 -11.88 12.12 -1.91
N VAL A 22 -11.63 12.87 -2.97
CA VAL A 22 -11.22 14.29 -2.94
C VAL A 22 -12.24 15.25 -2.31
N SER A 23 -13.51 14.87 -2.24
CA SER A 23 -14.57 15.65 -1.57
C SER A 23 -14.76 15.26 -0.10
N GLY A 24 -14.08 14.22 0.38
CA GLY A 24 -14.28 13.66 1.73
C GLY A 24 -15.52 12.79 1.85
N THR A 25 -16.08 12.34 0.72
CA THR A 25 -17.17 11.35 0.63
C THR A 25 -17.06 10.59 -0.69
N ALA A 26 -17.54 9.36 -0.70
CA ALA A 26 -17.67 8.52 -1.88
C ALA A 26 -19.15 8.13 -2.09
N VAL A 27 -19.44 7.01 -2.73
CA VAL A 27 -20.81 6.48 -2.81
C VAL A 27 -21.03 5.58 -1.59
N GLU A 28 -21.55 6.21 -0.52
CA GLU A 28 -21.84 5.54 0.74
C GLU A 28 -22.91 4.46 0.57
N CYS A 29 -22.69 3.29 1.15
CA CYS A 29 -23.69 2.22 1.09
C CYS A 29 -23.56 1.25 2.28
N GLY A 30 -24.70 0.64 2.64
CA GLY A 30 -24.69 -0.54 3.51
C GLY A 30 -24.16 -1.75 2.74
N MET A 31 -23.25 -2.51 3.35
CA MET A 31 -22.73 -3.74 2.74
C MET A 31 -22.54 -4.86 3.77
N THR A 32 -22.56 -6.08 3.26
CA THR A 32 -22.13 -7.25 4.02
C THR A 32 -20.77 -7.68 3.51
N THR A 33 -19.77 -7.76 4.40
CA THR A 33 -18.41 -8.11 4.05
C THR A 33 -18.03 -9.46 4.65
N THR A 34 -17.47 -10.33 3.83
CA THR A 34 -16.85 -11.59 4.29
C THR A 34 -15.34 -11.44 4.25
N MET A 35 -14.67 -11.73 5.35
CA MET A 35 -13.22 -11.64 5.48
C MET A 35 -12.63 -12.95 5.97
N THR A 36 -11.43 -13.24 5.52
CA THR A 36 -10.57 -14.27 6.13
C THR A 36 -9.37 -13.57 6.77
N LEU A 37 -9.10 -13.87 8.02
CA LEU A 37 -7.97 -13.33 8.77
C LEU A 37 -6.90 -14.41 8.90
N THR A 38 -5.67 -14.08 8.55
CA THR A 38 -4.52 -14.98 8.70
C THR A 38 -3.38 -14.21 9.37
N LEU A 39 -2.76 -14.81 10.37
CA LEU A 39 -1.55 -14.28 10.98
C LEU A 39 -0.35 -14.64 10.08
N LEU A 40 0.44 -13.65 9.70
CA LEU A 40 1.69 -13.84 8.98
C LEU A 40 2.85 -13.56 9.95
N ASP A 41 3.71 -14.54 10.16
CA ASP A 41 4.89 -14.40 11.01
C ASP A 41 6.05 -13.69 10.29
N ASP A 42 6.06 -13.76 8.96
CA ASP A 42 7.10 -13.24 8.06
C ASP A 42 6.50 -12.32 6.97
N ALA A 43 5.93 -11.20 7.40
CA ALA A 43 5.44 -10.21 6.44
C ALA A 43 6.60 -9.70 5.55
N PRO A 44 6.39 -9.55 4.22
CA PRO A 44 7.43 -9.20 3.26
C PRO A 44 8.02 -7.80 3.51
N VAL A 45 7.27 -6.95 4.18
CA VAL A 45 7.65 -5.56 4.48
C VAL A 45 6.93 -5.08 5.73
N ALA A 46 7.56 -4.19 6.47
CA ALA A 46 6.93 -3.54 7.63
C ALA A 46 5.85 -2.55 7.19
N GLY A 47 4.75 -2.49 7.94
CA GLY A 47 3.67 -1.54 7.73
C GLY A 47 2.58 -2.01 6.77
N ILE A 48 1.77 -1.06 6.31
CA ILE A 48 0.59 -1.34 5.48
C ILE A 48 1.03 -1.67 4.06
N HIS A 49 0.63 -2.82 3.57
CA HIS A 49 0.89 -3.28 2.21
C HIS A 49 -0.23 -4.22 1.74
N ALA A 50 -0.28 -4.46 0.43
CA ALA A 50 -1.21 -5.40 -0.17
C ALA A 50 -0.54 -6.14 -1.33
N ASP A 51 -0.91 -7.40 -1.53
CA ASP A 51 -0.66 -8.16 -2.74
C ASP A 51 -2.00 -8.38 -3.44
N THR A 52 -2.13 -7.86 -4.64
CA THR A 52 -3.37 -7.81 -5.40
C THR A 52 -3.18 -8.42 -6.79
N PRO A 53 -4.25 -8.75 -7.53
CA PRO A 53 -4.10 -9.20 -8.92
C PRO A 53 -3.37 -8.20 -9.85
N ALA A 54 -3.40 -6.90 -9.52
CA ALA A 54 -2.71 -5.85 -10.28
C ALA A 54 -1.22 -5.75 -9.96
N GLY A 55 -0.79 -6.19 -8.78
CA GLY A 55 0.58 -6.08 -8.31
C GLY A 55 0.69 -5.90 -6.82
N ARG A 56 1.92 -5.69 -6.38
CA ARG A 56 2.31 -5.42 -5.00
C ARG A 56 2.18 -3.94 -4.71
N ILE A 57 1.57 -3.61 -3.58
CA ILE A 57 1.28 -2.23 -3.20
C ILE A 57 1.81 -1.96 -1.79
N THR A 58 2.51 -0.85 -1.62
CA THR A 58 2.89 -0.32 -0.32
C THR A 58 2.28 1.06 -0.12
N PHE A 59 1.98 1.41 1.14
CA PHE A 59 1.30 2.66 1.48
C PHE A 59 2.15 3.52 2.41
N GLY A 60 2.00 4.84 2.27
CA GLY A 60 2.46 5.84 3.21
C GLY A 60 1.36 6.83 3.51
N PHE A 61 1.22 7.20 4.77
CA PHE A 61 0.25 8.20 5.24
C PHE A 61 0.96 9.21 6.13
N ASP A 62 0.73 10.50 5.85
CA ASP A 62 1.29 11.60 6.64
C ASP A 62 0.48 12.89 6.40
N ALA A 63 0.63 13.87 7.29
CA ALA A 63 0.13 15.23 7.06
C ALA A 63 0.90 15.96 5.95
N ASP A 64 2.13 15.54 5.66
CA ASP A 64 2.97 16.01 4.55
C ASP A 64 2.95 14.99 3.41
N LEU A 65 2.62 15.44 2.21
CA LEU A 65 2.55 14.58 1.02
C LEU A 65 3.93 13.99 0.66
N ASN A 66 5.02 14.72 0.87
CA ASN A 66 6.36 14.22 0.57
C ASN A 66 6.76 13.12 1.56
N ALA A 67 6.43 13.28 2.84
CA ALA A 67 6.65 12.26 3.85
C ALA A 67 5.84 10.98 3.55
N ALA A 68 4.56 11.11 3.19
CA ALA A 68 3.73 9.99 2.74
C ALA A 68 4.33 9.29 1.52
N THR A 69 4.78 10.06 0.52
CA THR A 69 5.42 9.55 -0.70
C THR A 69 6.70 8.78 -0.38
N THR A 70 7.56 9.36 0.44
CA THR A 70 8.83 8.73 0.86
C THR A 70 8.57 7.42 1.60
N THR A 71 7.59 7.40 2.50
CA THR A 71 7.24 6.20 3.26
C THR A 71 6.72 5.07 2.36
N ALA A 72 5.85 5.40 1.40
CA ALA A 72 5.34 4.40 0.45
C ALA A 72 6.47 3.82 -0.41
N LEU A 73 7.33 4.68 -0.95
CA LEU A 73 8.46 4.28 -1.78
C LEU A 73 9.49 3.47 -1.00
N ASP A 74 9.82 3.89 0.21
CA ASP A 74 10.84 3.23 1.04
C ASP A 74 10.45 1.79 1.36
N ARG A 75 9.19 1.54 1.69
CA ARG A 75 8.62 0.20 1.88
C ARG A 75 8.64 -0.64 0.60
N MET A 76 8.37 -0.03 -0.54
CA MET A 76 8.44 -0.72 -1.84
C MET A 76 9.87 -1.12 -2.18
N VAL A 77 10.84 -0.25 -1.91
CA VAL A 77 12.27 -0.55 -2.09
C VAL A 77 12.69 -1.72 -1.20
N ASP A 78 12.24 -1.77 0.06
CA ASP A 78 12.49 -2.91 0.94
C ASP A 78 11.87 -4.20 0.39
N TRP A 79 10.64 -4.13 -0.12
CA TRP A 79 9.98 -5.29 -0.72
C TRP A 79 10.72 -5.81 -1.95
N ILE A 80 11.13 -4.91 -2.85
CA ILE A 80 11.92 -5.26 -4.04
C ILE A 80 13.25 -5.89 -3.61
N ALA A 81 13.99 -5.24 -2.71
CA ALA A 81 15.29 -5.74 -2.25
C ALA A 81 15.18 -7.15 -1.67
N GLY A 82 14.19 -7.38 -0.79
CA GLY A 82 13.95 -8.69 -0.20
C GLY A 82 13.48 -9.75 -1.20
N SER A 83 12.60 -9.38 -2.13
CA SER A 83 12.03 -10.32 -3.10
C SER A 83 13.02 -10.77 -4.17
N TYR A 84 13.93 -9.89 -4.57
CA TYR A 84 14.88 -10.14 -5.66
C TYR A 84 16.33 -10.33 -5.17
N GLY A 85 16.58 -10.25 -3.86
CA GLY A 85 17.92 -10.44 -3.30
C GLY A 85 18.92 -9.35 -3.75
N THR A 86 18.42 -8.12 -3.97
CA THR A 86 19.25 -6.99 -4.44
C THR A 86 19.58 -6.03 -3.30
N THR A 87 20.54 -5.15 -3.53
CA THR A 87 20.79 -4.02 -2.61
C THR A 87 19.66 -3.00 -2.67
N ARG A 88 19.47 -2.20 -1.61
CA ARG A 88 18.49 -1.11 -1.63
C ARG A 88 18.74 -0.09 -2.75
N ALA A 89 20.01 0.15 -3.11
CA ALA A 89 20.35 1.06 -4.21
C ALA A 89 19.88 0.51 -5.56
N GLU A 90 20.10 -0.78 -5.83
CA GLU A 90 19.59 -1.45 -7.02
C GLU A 90 18.05 -1.52 -7.02
N ALA A 91 17.44 -1.85 -5.88
CA ALA A 91 15.98 -1.85 -5.72
C ALA A 91 15.37 -0.47 -5.99
N LEU A 92 16.01 0.61 -5.56
CA LEU A 92 15.57 1.98 -5.89
C LEU A 92 15.66 2.26 -7.39
N GLY A 93 16.71 1.80 -8.06
CA GLY A 93 16.84 1.85 -9.51
C GLY A 93 15.72 1.08 -10.21
N MET A 94 15.40 -0.14 -9.74
CA MET A 94 14.28 -0.93 -10.24
C MET A 94 12.94 -0.22 -10.01
N ALA A 95 12.73 0.34 -8.82
CA ALA A 95 11.52 1.10 -8.50
C ALA A 95 11.33 2.30 -9.43
N SER A 96 12.40 3.01 -9.78
CA SER A 96 12.36 4.14 -10.70
C SER A 96 11.85 3.79 -12.11
N VAL A 97 12.01 2.53 -12.52
CA VAL A 97 11.61 2.04 -13.84
C VAL A 97 10.25 1.36 -13.82
N ALA A 98 9.93 0.64 -12.74
CA ALA A 98 8.83 -0.32 -12.69
C ALA A 98 7.67 0.08 -11.75
N VAL A 99 7.90 1.00 -10.81
CA VAL A 99 6.90 1.37 -9.79
C VAL A 99 6.14 2.62 -10.20
N SER A 100 4.82 2.56 -10.08
CA SER A 100 3.94 3.71 -10.23
C SER A 100 3.54 4.26 -8.86
N MET A 101 3.71 5.57 -8.66
CA MET A 101 3.29 6.27 -7.45
C MET A 101 1.95 6.97 -7.68
N ARG A 102 1.01 6.86 -6.73
CA ARG A 102 -0.29 7.51 -6.82
C ARG A 102 -0.71 8.10 -5.47
N VAL A 103 -1.42 9.22 -5.52
CA VAL A 103 -2.11 9.75 -4.34
C VAL A 103 -3.37 8.92 -4.10
N THR A 104 -3.45 8.32 -2.93
CA THR A 104 -4.54 7.41 -2.53
C THR A 104 -5.61 8.13 -1.72
N GLN A 105 -5.21 9.10 -0.92
CA GLN A 105 -6.08 9.84 -0.03
C GLN A 105 -5.72 11.33 -0.03
N VAL A 106 -6.72 12.19 -0.20
CA VAL A 106 -6.64 13.64 -0.06
C VAL A 106 -7.49 14.10 1.12
N ALA A 107 -8.56 13.35 1.40
CA ALA A 107 -9.50 13.60 2.50
C ALA A 107 -8.84 13.42 3.88
N ASN A 108 -9.59 13.81 4.93
CA ASN A 108 -9.28 13.54 6.34
C ASN A 108 -8.01 14.22 6.89
N ARG A 109 -7.51 15.26 6.22
CA ARG A 109 -6.31 16.00 6.60
C ARG A 109 -5.04 15.13 6.71
N THR A 110 -5.04 14.01 6.04
CA THR A 110 -3.94 13.07 5.97
C THR A 110 -3.76 12.64 4.52
N TRP A 111 -2.60 12.93 3.95
CA TRP A 111 -2.25 12.45 2.62
C TRP A 111 -1.97 10.95 2.67
N GLY A 112 -2.54 10.22 1.73
CA GLY A 112 -2.19 8.84 1.46
C GLY A 112 -1.53 8.72 0.10
N VAL A 113 -0.44 7.98 0.04
CA VAL A 113 0.25 7.64 -1.21
C VAL A 113 0.43 6.14 -1.26
N HIS A 114 0.28 5.56 -2.43
CA HIS A 114 0.68 4.18 -2.67
C HIS A 114 1.70 4.05 -3.80
N ALA A 115 2.58 3.07 -3.64
CA ALA A 115 3.50 2.61 -4.65
C ALA A 115 2.99 1.26 -5.18
N LEU A 116 2.83 1.12 -6.49
CA LEU A 116 2.38 -0.10 -7.16
C LEU A 116 3.51 -0.66 -8.03
N LEU A 117 3.91 -1.90 -7.77
CA LEU A 117 4.77 -2.71 -8.63
C LEU A 117 3.92 -3.80 -9.30
N PRO A 118 3.63 -3.74 -10.60
CA PRO A 118 2.94 -4.81 -11.31
C PRO A 118 3.72 -6.14 -11.25
N HIS A 119 3.01 -7.27 -11.20
CA HIS A 119 3.66 -8.59 -11.08
C HIS A 119 4.57 -8.95 -12.26
N ASP A 120 4.25 -8.45 -13.45
CA ASP A 120 4.99 -8.70 -14.70
C ASP A 120 6.03 -7.61 -15.03
N ALA A 121 6.17 -6.59 -14.17
CA ALA A 121 7.10 -5.48 -14.43
C ALA A 121 8.58 -5.87 -14.30
N VAL A 122 8.88 -6.95 -13.57
CA VAL A 122 10.23 -7.48 -13.39
C VAL A 122 10.24 -8.94 -13.76
N LEU A 123 10.91 -9.27 -14.87
CA LEU A 123 11.09 -10.65 -15.29
C LEU A 123 12.27 -11.25 -14.55
N THR A 124 12.01 -12.27 -13.73
CA THR A 124 13.05 -13.13 -13.16
C THR A 124 13.40 -14.22 -14.19
N ARG A 125 14.68 -14.35 -14.51
CA ARG A 125 15.17 -15.43 -15.36
C ARG A 125 15.33 -16.72 -14.56
#